data_03c8042d904d7e6174a3c60d188c7ce8
#
_entry.id   03c8042d904d7e6174a3c60d188c7ce8
#
_cell.length_a   1.000
_cell.length_b   1.000
_cell.length_c   1.000
_cell.angle_alpha   90.00
_cell.angle_beta   90.00
_cell.angle_gamma   90.00
#
_symmetry.space_group_name_H-M   'P 1'
#
loop_
_entity.id
_entity.type
_entity.pdbx_description
1 polymer ?
#
loop_
_entity_poly.entity_id
_entity_poly.type
_entity_poly.pdbx_seq_one_letter_code
_entity_poly.pdbx_strand_id
1 'polypeptide(L)'
;PFGHSRISRACMDIMGSALRTLKRSEISAEFYSFPQKYVVGTSQDAEPMEKWKATMSSLIEITKDEEGDKPTLGQFTQLSMSPHIEQLRMFASLFAGETGLTLDDLGFSTENPSTAEAIKASHENLRLSARKAQRTFGTGFLNVGYLAACVRDSYPYLRKQFYLTKPKWEPVFEADAAALSSYGDGAIKINQAIPGYFGKESLRDLTGIEPSM
;
A
#
# COMPACT_ATOMS: atom_id res chain seq x y z
N PRO A 1 22.05 -19.32 -8.60
CA PRO A 1 20.66 -18.90 -8.47
C PRO A 1 20.57 -17.40 -8.65
N PHE A 2 19.75 -16.99 -9.60
CA PHE A 2 19.51 -15.58 -9.88
C PHE A 2 18.48 -15.03 -8.89
N GLY A 3 18.57 -13.73 -8.56
CA GLY A 3 17.59 -13.08 -7.73
C GLY A 3 16.22 -13.04 -8.42
N HIS A 4 15.16 -13.09 -7.61
CA HIS A 4 13.80 -12.94 -8.09
C HIS A 4 13.24 -11.59 -7.64
N SER A 5 12.49 -10.91 -8.51
CA SER A 5 11.73 -9.74 -8.14
C SER A 5 10.70 -10.08 -7.07
N ARG A 6 10.49 -9.18 -6.12
CA ARG A 6 9.36 -9.28 -5.18
C ARG A 6 8.02 -8.93 -5.81
N ILE A 7 8.04 -8.25 -6.96
CA ILE A 7 6.85 -8.01 -7.77
C ILE A 7 6.56 -9.32 -8.49
N SER A 8 5.65 -10.12 -7.92
CA SER A 8 5.22 -11.39 -8.48
C SER A 8 4.22 -11.18 -9.63
N ARG A 9 3.96 -12.24 -10.40
CA ARG A 9 2.88 -12.22 -11.38
C ARG A 9 1.53 -11.95 -10.72
N ALA A 10 1.29 -12.54 -9.54
CA ALA A 10 0.08 -12.31 -8.78
C ALA A 10 -0.12 -10.82 -8.45
N CYS A 11 0.94 -10.12 -8.01
CA CYS A 11 0.89 -8.67 -7.78
C CYS A 11 0.48 -7.91 -9.05
N MET A 12 1.04 -8.26 -10.20
CA MET A 12 0.72 -7.61 -11.48
C MET A 12 -0.72 -7.86 -11.92
N ASP A 13 -1.21 -9.08 -11.75
CA ASP A 13 -2.58 -9.48 -12.11
C ASP A 13 -3.61 -8.79 -11.20
N ILE A 14 -3.35 -8.71 -9.90
CA ILE A 14 -4.18 -7.98 -8.94
C ILE A 14 -4.24 -6.50 -9.30
N MET A 15 -3.09 -5.88 -9.57
CA MET A 15 -3.01 -4.47 -9.96
C MET A 15 -3.75 -4.22 -11.29
N GLY A 16 -3.59 -5.09 -12.28
CA GLY A 16 -4.34 -5.02 -13.52
C GLY A 16 -5.85 -5.12 -13.31
N SER A 17 -6.31 -5.93 -12.35
CA SER A 17 -7.73 -6.05 -12.00
C SER A 17 -8.25 -4.82 -11.28
N ALA A 18 -7.47 -4.23 -10.37
CA ALA A 18 -7.79 -2.96 -9.72
C ALA A 18 -7.91 -1.81 -10.73
N LEU A 19 -7.00 -1.70 -11.68
CA LEU A 19 -7.05 -0.68 -12.74
C LEU A 19 -8.30 -0.83 -13.62
N ARG A 20 -8.70 -2.07 -13.96
CA ARG A 20 -9.95 -2.31 -14.71
C ARG A 20 -11.18 -1.89 -13.90
N THR A 21 -11.17 -2.11 -12.59
CA THR A 21 -12.26 -1.67 -11.70
C THR A 21 -12.32 -0.16 -11.61
N LEU A 22 -11.20 0.54 -11.50
CA LEU A 22 -11.15 1.99 -11.54
C LEU A 22 -11.75 2.54 -12.84
N LYS A 23 -11.37 2.01 -14.00
CA LYS A 23 -11.97 2.40 -15.27
C LYS A 23 -13.49 2.20 -15.31
N ARG A 24 -13.98 1.07 -14.77
CA ARG A 24 -15.43 0.81 -14.70
C ARG A 24 -16.11 1.80 -13.76
N SER A 25 -15.48 2.14 -12.64
CA SER A 25 -16.03 3.11 -11.71
C SER A 25 -16.13 4.51 -12.31
N GLU A 26 -15.15 4.93 -13.11
CA GLU A 26 -15.20 6.21 -13.83
C GLU A 26 -16.38 6.25 -14.82
N ILE A 27 -16.54 5.21 -15.64
CA ILE A 27 -17.68 5.11 -16.55
C ILE A 27 -19.01 5.10 -15.78
N SER A 28 -19.09 4.32 -14.69
CA SER A 28 -20.29 4.26 -13.87
C SER A 28 -20.61 5.60 -13.21
N ALA A 29 -19.59 6.38 -12.85
CA ALA A 29 -19.75 7.70 -12.25
C ALA A 29 -20.38 8.70 -13.23
N GLU A 30 -20.06 8.61 -14.52
CA GLU A 30 -20.72 9.44 -15.55
C GLU A 30 -22.23 9.14 -15.62
N PHE A 31 -22.61 7.86 -15.66
CA PHE A 31 -24.02 7.46 -15.65
C PHE A 31 -24.73 7.79 -14.33
N TYR A 32 -24.03 7.70 -13.21
CA TYR A 32 -24.55 8.09 -11.92
C TYR A 32 -24.81 9.59 -11.82
N SER A 33 -23.92 10.41 -12.36
CA SER A 33 -24.01 11.87 -12.33
C SER A 33 -25.10 12.39 -13.26
N PHE A 34 -25.38 11.67 -14.35
CA PHE A 34 -26.37 12.05 -15.36
C PHE A 34 -27.38 10.91 -15.60
N PRO A 35 -28.27 10.65 -14.63
CA PRO A 35 -29.24 9.57 -14.76
C PRO A 35 -30.15 9.80 -15.96
N GLN A 36 -30.36 8.76 -16.76
CA GLN A 36 -31.23 8.85 -17.92
C GLN A 36 -32.67 9.00 -17.49
N LYS A 37 -33.35 9.98 -18.07
CA LYS A 37 -34.79 10.25 -17.90
C LYS A 37 -35.54 9.65 -19.07
N TYR A 38 -36.75 9.19 -18.84
CA TYR A 38 -37.63 8.69 -19.87
C TYR A 38 -39.02 9.28 -19.73
N VAL A 39 -39.72 9.37 -20.84
CA VAL A 39 -41.10 9.84 -20.92
C VAL A 39 -41.89 8.73 -21.63
N VAL A 40 -43.03 8.39 -21.09
CA VAL A 40 -43.94 7.41 -21.67
C VAL A 40 -45.32 8.08 -21.89
N GLY A 41 -45.96 7.81 -23.03
CA GLY A 41 -47.28 8.34 -23.33
C GLY A 41 -47.28 9.73 -23.98
N THR A 42 -46.25 10.00 -24.81
CA THR A 42 -46.27 11.23 -25.66
C THR A 42 -47.06 10.94 -26.94
N SER A 43 -47.72 11.94 -27.48
CA SER A 43 -48.42 11.88 -28.79
C SER A 43 -47.47 11.49 -29.91
N GLN A 44 -47.98 10.78 -30.96
CA GLN A 44 -47.17 10.39 -32.11
C GLN A 44 -46.64 11.58 -32.91
N ASP A 45 -47.30 12.73 -32.83
CA ASP A 45 -46.91 13.98 -33.53
C ASP A 45 -46.03 14.90 -32.64
N ALA A 46 -45.65 14.46 -31.44
CA ALA A 46 -44.76 15.22 -30.60
C ALA A 46 -43.35 15.35 -31.19
N GLU A 47 -42.86 16.56 -31.36
CA GLU A 47 -41.48 16.80 -31.77
C GLU A 47 -40.47 16.15 -30.82
N PRO A 48 -39.43 15.48 -31.35
CA PRO A 48 -38.39 14.88 -30.51
C PRO A 48 -37.68 15.95 -29.68
N MET A 49 -37.72 15.81 -28.37
CA MET A 49 -37.05 16.74 -27.47
C MET A 49 -35.53 16.69 -27.70
N GLU A 50 -34.90 17.87 -27.83
CA GLU A 50 -33.47 17.96 -27.99
C GLU A 50 -32.75 17.30 -26.79
N LYS A 51 -31.86 16.34 -27.09
CA LYS A 51 -31.18 15.51 -26.10
C LYS A 51 -30.47 16.30 -25.00
N TRP A 52 -29.90 17.47 -25.33
CA TRP A 52 -29.19 18.29 -24.37
C TRP A 52 -30.09 18.98 -23.36
N LYS A 53 -31.34 19.35 -23.73
CA LYS A 53 -32.33 19.95 -22.83
C LYS A 53 -32.83 18.94 -21.78
N ALA A 54 -32.85 17.66 -22.11
CA ALA A 54 -33.20 16.59 -21.16
C ALA A 54 -32.09 16.25 -20.17
N THR A 55 -30.82 16.56 -20.47
CA THR A 55 -29.66 16.21 -19.64
C THR A 55 -29.40 17.21 -18.54
N MET A 56 -29.64 18.50 -18.78
CA MET A 56 -29.46 19.52 -17.76
C MET A 56 -30.80 19.78 -17.02
N SER A 57 -30.73 20.21 -15.78
CA SER A 57 -31.87 20.45 -14.84
C SER A 57 -32.86 21.50 -15.33
N SER A 58 -33.23 21.50 -16.60
CA SER A 58 -34.20 22.37 -17.18
C SER A 58 -35.62 21.90 -16.82
N LEU A 59 -36.47 22.86 -16.51
CA LEU A 59 -37.92 22.63 -16.36
C LEU A 59 -38.43 22.05 -17.68
N ILE A 60 -38.87 20.76 -17.65
CA ILE A 60 -39.46 20.13 -18.81
C ILE A 60 -40.94 20.40 -18.78
N GLU A 61 -41.43 21.21 -19.71
CA GLU A 61 -42.84 21.46 -19.88
C GLU A 61 -43.39 20.38 -20.84
N ILE A 62 -44.34 19.59 -20.37
CA ILE A 62 -44.96 18.51 -21.13
C ILE A 62 -46.44 18.77 -21.21
N THR A 63 -46.93 18.84 -22.46
CA THR A 63 -48.35 19.03 -22.74
C THR A 63 -49.12 17.70 -22.61
N LYS A 64 -50.43 17.81 -22.42
CA LYS A 64 -51.32 16.64 -22.43
C LYS A 64 -51.43 16.05 -23.84
N ASP A 65 -51.68 14.74 -23.91
CA ASP A 65 -52.02 14.05 -25.11
C ASP A 65 -53.40 14.54 -25.68
N GLU A 66 -53.69 14.24 -26.96
CA GLU A 66 -54.98 14.60 -27.60
C GLU A 66 -56.18 13.99 -26.84
N GLU A 67 -55.97 12.83 -26.19
CA GLU A 67 -56.98 12.16 -25.37
C GLU A 67 -57.06 12.72 -23.93
N GLY A 68 -56.22 13.67 -23.57
CA GLY A 68 -56.23 14.33 -22.28
C GLY A 68 -55.39 13.63 -21.18
N ASP A 69 -54.72 12.57 -21.51
CA ASP A 69 -53.84 11.85 -20.59
C ASP A 69 -52.50 12.58 -20.43
N LYS A 70 -51.98 12.53 -19.21
CA LYS A 70 -50.66 13.13 -18.89
C LYS A 70 -49.55 12.11 -19.13
N PRO A 71 -48.49 12.47 -19.90
CA PRO A 71 -47.34 11.61 -20.01
C PRO A 71 -46.69 11.34 -18.65
N THR A 72 -46.22 10.10 -18.48
CA THR A 72 -45.52 9.69 -17.27
C THR A 72 -44.03 9.94 -17.44
N LEU A 73 -43.48 10.75 -16.55
CA LEU A 73 -42.02 10.99 -16.44
C LEU A 73 -41.41 10.02 -15.47
N GLY A 74 -40.31 9.42 -15.89
CA GLY A 74 -39.52 8.56 -15.02
C GLY A 74 -38.04 8.81 -15.19
N GLN A 75 -37.30 8.33 -14.21
CA GLN A 75 -35.85 8.36 -14.19
C GLN A 75 -35.37 6.95 -13.85
N PHE A 76 -34.37 6.45 -14.57
CA PHE A 76 -33.73 5.19 -14.19
C PHE A 76 -33.05 5.33 -12.84
N THR A 77 -33.16 4.28 -12.03
CA THR A 77 -32.55 4.24 -10.71
C THR A 77 -31.03 4.38 -10.83
N GLN A 78 -30.47 5.28 -10.04
CA GLN A 78 -29.03 5.46 -9.96
C GLN A 78 -28.38 4.22 -9.37
N LEU A 79 -27.30 3.75 -9.99
CA LEU A 79 -26.50 2.64 -9.49
C LEU A 79 -25.57 3.15 -8.38
N SER A 80 -25.48 2.38 -7.29
CA SER A 80 -24.53 2.69 -6.22
C SER A 80 -23.08 2.50 -6.67
N MET A 81 -22.17 3.39 -6.25
CA MET A 81 -20.74 3.26 -6.47
C MET A 81 -20.06 2.33 -5.45
N SER A 82 -20.75 1.97 -4.35
CA SER A 82 -20.21 1.13 -3.27
C SER A 82 -19.60 -0.19 -3.74
N PRO A 83 -20.20 -0.96 -4.68
CA PRO A 83 -19.61 -2.20 -5.16
C PRO A 83 -18.22 -2.03 -5.78
N HIS A 84 -17.96 -0.91 -6.44
CA HIS A 84 -16.65 -0.63 -7.02
C HIS A 84 -15.60 -0.35 -5.93
N ILE A 85 -15.99 0.39 -4.89
CA ILE A 85 -15.13 0.70 -3.74
C ILE A 85 -14.80 -0.59 -2.98
N GLU A 86 -15.79 -1.44 -2.73
CA GLU A 86 -15.61 -2.73 -2.07
C GLU A 86 -14.69 -3.66 -2.88
N GLN A 87 -14.84 -3.69 -4.20
CA GLN A 87 -14.00 -4.48 -5.08
C GLN A 87 -12.55 -3.97 -5.08
N LEU A 88 -12.33 -2.65 -5.09
CA LEU A 88 -10.99 -2.07 -4.95
C LEU A 88 -10.35 -2.41 -3.61
N ARG A 89 -11.13 -2.34 -2.52
CA ARG A 89 -10.67 -2.72 -1.18
C ARG A 89 -10.30 -4.20 -1.10
N MET A 90 -11.05 -5.06 -1.76
CA MET A 90 -10.73 -6.48 -1.89
C MET A 90 -9.40 -6.69 -2.61
N PHE A 91 -9.17 -6.03 -3.76
CA PHE A 91 -7.90 -6.12 -4.47
C PHE A 91 -6.73 -5.56 -3.65
N ALA A 92 -6.94 -4.47 -2.92
CA ALA A 92 -5.93 -3.94 -2.01
C ALA A 92 -5.58 -4.95 -0.91
N SER A 93 -6.58 -5.64 -0.34
CA SER A 93 -6.36 -6.68 0.65
C SER A 93 -5.57 -7.88 0.10
N LEU A 94 -5.89 -8.34 -1.10
CA LEU A 94 -5.15 -9.40 -1.77
C LEU A 94 -3.70 -8.98 -2.08
N PHE A 95 -3.51 -7.75 -2.54
CA PHE A 95 -2.18 -7.20 -2.81
C PHE A 95 -1.36 -7.05 -1.52
N ALA A 96 -1.97 -6.57 -0.45
CA ALA A 96 -1.34 -6.47 0.86
C ALA A 96 -0.88 -7.85 1.35
N GLY A 97 -1.73 -8.88 1.24
CA GLY A 97 -1.39 -10.26 1.58
C GLY A 97 -0.23 -10.83 0.77
N GLU A 98 -0.18 -10.56 -0.53
CA GLU A 98 0.91 -11.06 -1.41
C GLU A 98 2.24 -10.34 -1.15
N THR A 99 2.21 -9.03 -0.85
CA THR A 99 3.41 -8.21 -0.66
C THR A 99 3.91 -8.16 0.78
N GLY A 100 3.06 -8.52 1.75
CA GLY A 100 3.34 -8.37 3.19
C GLY A 100 3.18 -6.93 3.68
N LEU A 101 2.50 -6.07 2.91
CA LEU A 101 2.10 -4.72 3.29
C LEU A 101 0.81 -4.76 4.11
N THR A 102 0.44 -3.63 4.70
CA THR A 102 -0.86 -3.43 5.35
C THR A 102 -1.82 -2.67 4.43
N LEU A 103 -3.12 -2.68 4.73
CA LEU A 103 -4.08 -1.85 4.00
C LEU A 103 -3.82 -0.36 4.21
N ASP A 104 -3.30 0.02 5.38
CA ASP A 104 -2.94 1.41 5.70
C ASP A 104 -1.79 1.89 4.81
N ASP A 105 -0.79 1.03 4.52
CA ASP A 105 0.29 1.32 3.56
C ASP A 105 -0.22 1.58 2.14
N LEU A 106 -1.37 1.02 1.81
CA LEU A 106 -2.03 1.19 0.50
C LEU A 106 -3.03 2.35 0.48
N GLY A 107 -3.13 3.13 1.56
CA GLY A 107 -4.01 4.28 1.66
C GLY A 107 -5.46 3.96 2.05
N PHE A 108 -5.75 2.73 2.46
CA PHE A 108 -7.06 2.34 2.99
C PHE A 108 -7.03 2.38 4.52
N SER A 109 -7.08 3.59 5.08
CA SER A 109 -7.10 3.75 6.54
C SER A 109 -8.35 3.12 7.17
N THR A 110 -8.18 2.55 8.36
CA THR A 110 -9.30 2.14 9.22
C THR A 110 -9.82 3.35 9.99
N GLU A 111 -11.13 3.42 10.21
CA GLU A 111 -11.78 4.53 10.92
C GLU A 111 -11.30 4.68 12.38
N ASN A 112 -10.78 3.61 12.97
CA ASN A 112 -10.21 3.63 14.31
C ASN A 112 -8.69 3.72 14.25
N PRO A 113 -8.06 4.75 14.84
CA PRO A 113 -6.62 4.84 14.92
C PRO A 113 -6.07 3.66 15.74
N SER A 114 -5.18 2.89 15.12
CA SER A 114 -4.49 1.79 15.80
C SER A 114 -3.49 2.32 16.82
N THR A 115 -3.29 1.59 17.92
CA THR A 115 -2.21 1.93 18.85
C THR A 115 -0.85 1.74 18.19
N ALA A 116 0.18 2.45 18.67
CA ALA A 116 1.54 2.31 18.13
C ALA A 116 2.05 0.85 18.16
N GLU A 117 1.65 0.09 19.17
CA GLU A 117 1.97 -1.34 19.30
C GLU A 117 1.25 -2.19 18.23
N ALA A 118 -0.03 -1.90 17.95
CA ALA A 118 -0.78 -2.58 16.91
C ALA A 118 -0.20 -2.28 15.52
N ILE A 119 0.22 -1.05 15.26
CA ILE A 119 0.92 -0.66 14.02
C ILE A 119 2.23 -1.44 13.88
N LYS A 120 3.05 -1.50 14.95
CA LYS A 120 4.30 -2.29 14.92
C LYS A 120 4.03 -3.77 14.67
N ALA A 121 3.00 -4.34 15.29
CA ALA A 121 2.61 -5.74 15.09
C ALA A 121 2.11 -6.02 13.67
N SER A 122 1.37 -5.08 13.06
CA SER A 122 0.88 -5.23 11.69
C SER A 122 2.00 -5.25 10.65
N HIS A 123 3.12 -4.56 10.91
CA HIS A 123 4.30 -4.51 10.02
C HIS A 123 5.32 -5.64 10.27
N GLU A 124 5.03 -6.59 11.16
CA GLU A 124 5.98 -7.67 11.50
C GLU A 124 6.38 -8.52 10.28
N ASN A 125 5.44 -8.82 9.39
CA ASN A 125 5.72 -9.57 8.16
C ASN A 125 6.69 -8.81 7.23
N LEU A 126 6.50 -7.49 7.10
CA LEU A 126 7.39 -6.63 6.34
C LEU A 126 8.79 -6.60 6.98
N ARG A 127 8.85 -6.49 8.30
CA ARG A 127 10.10 -6.52 9.08
C ARG A 127 10.89 -7.81 8.87
N LEU A 128 10.21 -8.96 8.96
CA LEU A 128 10.84 -10.27 8.74
C LEU A 128 11.36 -10.42 7.31
N SER A 129 10.58 -9.94 6.35
CA SER A 129 10.98 -9.93 4.94
C SER A 129 12.19 -9.05 4.69
N ALA A 130 12.24 -7.84 5.29
CA ALA A 130 13.39 -6.95 5.21
C ALA A 130 14.65 -7.58 5.84
N ARG A 131 14.53 -8.19 7.01
CA ARG A 131 15.64 -8.91 7.66
C ARG A 131 16.17 -10.07 6.81
N LYS A 132 15.29 -10.82 6.15
CA LYS A 132 15.71 -11.88 5.22
C LYS A 132 16.47 -11.29 4.04
N ALA A 133 16.00 -10.18 3.47
CA ALA A 133 16.69 -9.47 2.38
C ALA A 133 18.06 -8.92 2.84
N GLN A 134 18.14 -8.27 3.99
CA GLN A 134 19.38 -7.79 4.59
C GLN A 134 20.41 -8.90 4.73
N ARG A 135 20.01 -10.08 5.22
CA ARG A 135 20.91 -11.25 5.33
C ARG A 135 21.42 -11.70 3.97
N THR A 136 20.54 -11.81 2.98
CA THR A 136 20.90 -12.27 1.63
C THR A 136 21.80 -11.27 0.93
N PHE A 137 21.44 -9.99 0.95
CA PHE A 137 22.22 -8.93 0.33
C PHE A 137 23.53 -8.69 1.09
N GLY A 138 23.52 -8.79 2.42
CA GLY A 138 24.72 -8.67 3.24
C GLY A 138 25.81 -9.65 2.83
N THR A 139 25.45 -10.91 2.56
CA THR A 139 26.41 -11.90 2.04
C THR A 139 26.94 -11.48 0.66
N GLY A 140 26.10 -10.94 -0.21
CA GLY A 140 26.51 -10.41 -1.51
C GLY A 140 27.49 -9.24 -1.38
N PHE A 141 27.16 -8.26 -0.53
CA PHE A 141 28.02 -7.10 -0.28
C PHE A 141 29.36 -7.45 0.34
N LEU A 142 29.41 -8.44 1.25
CA LEU A 142 30.68 -8.93 1.78
C LEU A 142 31.57 -9.53 0.67
N ASN A 143 30.98 -10.27 -0.26
CA ASN A 143 31.72 -10.81 -1.41
C ASN A 143 32.24 -9.68 -2.32
N VAL A 144 31.42 -8.67 -2.59
CA VAL A 144 31.82 -7.49 -3.37
C VAL A 144 32.94 -6.73 -2.67
N GLY A 145 32.80 -6.47 -1.36
CA GLY A 145 33.82 -5.81 -0.55
C GLY A 145 35.16 -6.55 -0.54
N TYR A 146 35.11 -7.88 -0.42
CA TYR A 146 36.32 -8.73 -0.51
C TYR A 146 36.98 -8.59 -1.89
N LEU A 147 36.22 -8.71 -2.98
CA LEU A 147 36.78 -8.59 -4.33
C LEU A 147 37.34 -7.19 -4.59
N ALA A 148 36.63 -6.15 -4.13
CA ALA A 148 37.06 -4.76 -4.26
C ALA A 148 38.42 -4.54 -3.53
N ALA A 149 38.59 -5.08 -2.33
CA ALA A 149 39.83 -4.97 -1.60
C ALA A 149 40.97 -5.68 -2.35
N CYS A 150 40.73 -6.89 -2.87
CA CYS A 150 41.74 -7.61 -3.66
C CYS A 150 42.17 -6.82 -4.92
N VAL A 151 41.21 -6.19 -5.61
CA VAL A 151 41.49 -5.40 -6.82
C VAL A 151 42.22 -4.09 -6.47
N ARG A 152 41.74 -3.37 -5.43
CA ARG A 152 42.34 -2.09 -5.01
C ARG A 152 43.83 -2.26 -4.65
N ASP A 153 44.13 -3.28 -3.89
CA ASP A 153 45.47 -3.48 -3.34
C ASP A 153 46.31 -4.40 -4.23
N SER A 154 45.78 -4.89 -5.34
CA SER A 154 46.41 -5.86 -6.25
C SER A 154 46.96 -7.10 -5.50
N TYR A 155 46.29 -7.50 -4.43
CA TYR A 155 46.70 -8.56 -3.52
C TYR A 155 45.58 -9.58 -3.28
N PRO A 156 45.84 -10.89 -3.45
CA PRO A 156 44.83 -11.92 -3.23
C PRO A 156 44.67 -12.22 -1.74
N TYR A 157 43.85 -11.45 -1.06
CA TYR A 157 43.54 -11.69 0.34
C TYR A 157 42.89 -13.05 0.57
N LEU A 158 43.15 -13.66 1.71
CA LEU A 158 42.44 -14.86 2.14
C LEU A 158 41.08 -14.48 2.69
N ARG A 159 40.03 -15.17 2.30
CA ARG A 159 38.66 -14.91 2.82
C ARG A 159 38.58 -14.97 4.34
N LYS A 160 39.45 -15.77 4.99
CA LYS A 160 39.55 -15.87 6.44
C LYS A 160 39.90 -14.51 7.11
N GLN A 161 40.61 -13.64 6.41
CA GLN A 161 40.96 -12.30 6.93
C GLN A 161 39.75 -11.36 7.03
N PHE A 162 38.69 -11.62 6.25
CA PHE A 162 37.44 -10.87 6.28
C PHE A 162 36.37 -11.52 7.18
N TYR A 163 36.72 -12.53 7.95
CA TYR A 163 35.80 -13.29 8.79
C TYR A 163 35.01 -12.41 9.79
N LEU A 164 35.66 -11.39 10.33
CA LEU A 164 35.05 -10.47 11.30
C LEU A 164 34.28 -9.32 10.65
N THR A 165 34.41 -9.15 9.34
CA THR A 165 33.69 -8.08 8.62
C THR A 165 32.22 -8.46 8.51
N LYS A 166 31.35 -7.54 8.94
CA LYS A 166 29.89 -7.70 8.86
C LYS A 166 29.30 -6.50 8.14
N PRO A 167 28.23 -6.71 7.32
CA PRO A 167 27.50 -5.57 6.77
C PRO A 167 26.76 -4.86 7.91
N LYS A 168 26.87 -3.54 7.96
CA LYS A 168 26.08 -2.71 8.87
C LYS A 168 24.78 -2.32 8.16
N TRP A 169 23.66 -2.55 8.82
CA TRP A 169 22.33 -2.18 8.36
C TRP A 169 21.70 -1.26 9.40
N GLU A 170 21.02 -0.24 8.93
CA GLU A 170 20.17 0.54 9.80
C GLU A 170 18.99 -0.31 10.32
N PRO A 171 18.49 -0.03 11.53
CA PRO A 171 17.29 -0.70 12.03
C PRO A 171 16.12 -0.56 11.05
N VAL A 172 15.34 -1.62 10.88
CA VAL A 172 14.17 -1.59 9.97
C VAL A 172 13.11 -0.61 10.45
N PHE A 173 13.01 -0.41 11.76
CA PHE A 173 12.20 0.63 12.39
C PHE A 173 13.07 1.43 13.34
N GLU A 174 12.93 2.74 13.29
CA GLU A 174 13.56 3.61 14.27
C GLU A 174 12.96 3.34 15.65
N ALA A 175 13.83 3.30 16.66
CA ALA A 175 13.40 3.14 18.03
C ALA A 175 12.81 4.45 18.55
N ASP A 176 11.56 4.42 19.02
CA ASP A 176 10.97 5.55 19.73
C ASP A 176 11.61 5.74 21.11
N ALA A 177 11.36 6.89 21.75
CA ALA A 177 11.95 7.21 23.07
C ALA A 177 11.61 6.16 24.14
N ALA A 178 10.43 5.56 24.09
CA ALA A 178 10.01 4.53 25.04
C ALA A 178 10.79 3.22 24.81
N ALA A 179 10.99 2.84 23.55
CA ALA A 179 11.78 1.67 23.19
C ALA A 179 13.26 1.87 23.57
N LEU A 180 13.82 3.07 23.36
CA LEU A 180 15.20 3.41 23.77
C LEU A 180 15.39 3.31 25.27
N SER A 181 14.44 3.82 26.06
CA SER A 181 14.45 3.67 27.53
C SER A 181 14.43 2.20 27.93
N SER A 182 13.51 1.41 27.34
CA SER A 182 13.43 -0.02 27.61
C SER A 182 14.70 -0.78 27.25
N TYR A 183 15.36 -0.42 26.15
CA TYR A 183 16.64 -1.02 25.74
C TYR A 183 17.76 -0.67 26.74
N GLY A 184 17.79 0.59 27.24
CA GLY A 184 18.74 1.02 28.25
C GLY A 184 18.58 0.23 29.56
N ASP A 185 17.37 0.14 30.08
CA ASP A 185 17.07 -0.63 31.29
C ASP A 185 17.37 -2.13 31.12
N GLY A 186 17.03 -2.70 29.96
CA GLY A 186 17.37 -4.08 29.62
C GLY A 186 18.87 -4.32 29.59
N ALA A 187 19.64 -3.44 28.96
CA ALA A 187 21.09 -3.53 28.87
C ALA A 187 21.76 -3.43 30.23
N ILE A 188 21.27 -2.55 31.11
CA ILE A 188 21.76 -2.44 32.51
C ILE A 188 21.54 -3.74 33.27
N LYS A 189 20.32 -4.30 33.22
CA LYS A 189 19.98 -5.55 33.91
C LYS A 189 20.81 -6.75 33.39
N ILE A 190 21.01 -6.84 32.09
CA ILE A 190 21.84 -7.90 31.51
C ILE A 190 23.32 -7.73 31.89
N ASN A 191 23.85 -6.51 31.87
CA ASN A 191 25.22 -6.24 32.29
C ASN A 191 25.46 -6.43 33.80
N GLN A 192 24.41 -6.30 34.61
CA GLN A 192 24.46 -6.67 36.05
C GLN A 192 24.61 -8.18 36.23
N ALA A 193 23.92 -8.97 35.39
CA ALA A 193 24.01 -10.44 35.42
C ALA A 193 25.29 -10.97 34.77
N ILE A 194 25.71 -10.37 33.66
CA ILE A 194 26.90 -10.74 32.90
C ILE A 194 27.67 -9.46 32.55
N PRO A 195 28.67 -9.09 33.35
CA PRO A 195 29.45 -7.87 33.14
C PRO A 195 30.06 -7.79 31.75
N GLY A 196 29.84 -6.67 31.05
CA GLY A 196 30.40 -6.43 29.71
C GLY A 196 29.72 -7.15 28.55
N TYR A 197 28.54 -7.74 28.76
CA TYR A 197 27.78 -8.40 27.69
C TYR A 197 27.31 -7.41 26.62
N PHE A 198 26.73 -6.27 27.05
CA PHE A 198 26.40 -5.15 26.17
C PHE A 198 27.50 -4.10 26.27
N GLY A 199 28.25 -3.92 25.20
CA GLY A 199 29.22 -2.85 25.05
C GLY A 199 28.66 -1.68 24.23
N LYS A 200 29.48 -0.63 24.04
CA LYS A 200 29.19 0.57 23.26
C LYS A 200 28.70 0.24 21.83
N GLU A 201 29.39 -0.67 21.16
CA GLU A 201 29.04 -1.09 19.79
C GLU A 201 27.72 -1.85 19.72
N SER A 202 27.48 -2.75 20.68
CA SER A 202 26.23 -3.53 20.74
C SER A 202 25.02 -2.64 20.95
N LEU A 203 25.13 -1.60 21.79
CA LEU A 203 24.08 -0.62 22.03
C LEU A 203 23.83 0.26 20.80
N ARG A 204 24.89 0.69 20.13
CA ARG A 204 24.79 1.43 18.87
C ARG A 204 24.06 0.61 17.81
N ASP A 205 24.46 -0.65 17.63
CA ASP A 205 23.84 -1.54 16.63
C ASP A 205 22.37 -1.85 16.95
N LEU A 206 22.01 -1.84 18.24
CA LEU A 206 20.63 -2.07 18.68
C LEU A 206 19.75 -0.82 18.53
N THR A 207 20.30 0.35 18.86
CA THR A 207 19.57 1.61 18.89
C THR A 207 19.65 2.42 17.60
N GLY A 208 20.68 2.17 16.77
CA GLY A 208 20.99 2.98 15.58
C GLY A 208 21.62 4.35 15.90
N ILE A 209 21.83 4.67 17.19
CA ILE A 209 22.37 5.97 17.61
C ILE A 209 23.89 5.88 17.67
N GLU A 210 24.56 6.79 16.96
CA GLU A 210 26.02 6.95 17.04
C GLU A 210 26.39 7.55 18.41
N PRO A 211 27.34 6.94 19.15
CA PRO A 211 27.79 7.52 20.40
C PRO A 211 28.52 8.85 20.12
N SER A 212 28.25 9.88 20.92
CA SER A 212 29.01 11.12 20.88
C SER A 212 30.52 10.83 21.11
N MET A 213 31.35 11.48 20.29
CA MET A 213 32.82 11.41 20.46
C MET A 213 33.26 11.99 21.80
#